data_ef0c8208ffef6ee084d2edc931582321
#
_entry.id   ef0c8208ffef6ee084d2edc931582321
#
_cell.length_a   1.000
_cell.length_b   1.000
_cell.length_c   1.000
_cell.angle_alpha   90.00
_cell.angle_beta   90.00
_cell.angle_gamma   90.00
#
_symmetry.space_group_name_H-M   'P 1'
#
loop_
_entity.id
_entity.type
_entity.pdbx_description
1 polymer ?
#
loop_
_entity_poly.entity_id
_entity_poly.type
_entity_poly.pdbx_seq_one_letter_code
_entity_poly.pdbx_strand_id
1 'polypeptide(L)'
;RGPFRVDSPCPGRYFATMKFNGVILKKFAVMDDEIARLRALEEVTTTRLDNDHFLKHGIERALQICVEVVVDVAQRILSLEGRQPAPTAFDALNGLEAMGIIVSAERYRAMIQFRNFVVHRYERVDSAVLLDILNNHLDDLTAFRGEVTGAA
;
A
#
# COMPACT_ATOMS: atom_id res chain seq x y z
N ARG A 1 33.10 -26.42 6.36
CA ARG A 1 31.65 -26.42 6.03
C ARG A 1 30.95 -25.51 7.01
N GLY A 2 30.60 -24.34 6.54
CA GLY A 2 29.94 -23.36 7.39
C GLY A 2 28.60 -23.85 7.89
N PRO A 3 28.15 -23.35 9.07
CA PRO A 3 26.80 -23.55 9.52
C PRO A 3 25.85 -23.07 8.43
N PHE A 4 24.67 -23.63 8.42
CA PHE A 4 23.58 -23.27 7.55
C PHE A 4 23.67 -21.79 7.13
N ARG A 5 24.07 -21.55 5.88
CA ARG A 5 23.65 -20.35 5.25
C ARG A 5 22.14 -20.44 5.22
N VAL A 6 21.50 -19.67 6.04
CA VAL A 6 20.16 -19.24 5.73
C VAL A 6 20.33 -18.58 4.37
N ASP A 7 20.03 -19.32 3.31
CA ASP A 7 19.98 -18.72 2.00
C ASP A 7 19.01 -17.58 2.14
N SER A 8 19.56 -16.39 2.26
CA SER A 8 18.78 -15.20 1.98
C SER A 8 18.12 -15.50 0.65
N PRO A 9 16.80 -15.55 0.57
CA PRO A 9 16.16 -15.81 -0.68
C PRO A 9 16.78 -14.86 -1.70
N CYS A 10 17.40 -15.41 -2.72
CA CYS A 10 17.99 -14.61 -3.77
C CYS A 10 16.94 -13.57 -4.20
N PRO A 11 17.22 -12.28 -4.11
CA PRO A 11 16.27 -11.25 -4.53
C PRO A 11 15.68 -11.54 -5.91
N GLY A 12 16.47 -12.12 -6.80
CA GLY A 12 16.03 -12.52 -8.11
C GLY A 12 14.91 -13.54 -8.16
N ARG A 13 14.78 -14.38 -7.14
CA ARG A 13 13.72 -15.39 -7.10
C ARG A 13 12.35 -14.78 -6.84
N TYR A 14 12.28 -13.81 -5.91
CA TYR A 14 11.05 -13.06 -5.63
C TYR A 14 10.64 -12.21 -6.84
N PHE A 15 11.60 -11.54 -7.45
CA PHE A 15 11.35 -10.72 -8.63
C PHE A 15 10.80 -11.54 -9.80
N ALA A 16 11.34 -12.73 -10.05
CA ALA A 16 10.83 -13.61 -11.10
C ALA A 16 9.40 -14.05 -10.81
N THR A 17 9.08 -14.44 -9.57
CA THR A 17 7.75 -14.87 -9.16
C THR A 17 6.73 -13.72 -9.28
N MET A 18 7.09 -12.53 -8.82
CA MET A 18 6.20 -11.35 -8.88
C MET A 18 6.04 -10.82 -10.29
N LYS A 19 7.09 -10.81 -11.08
CA LYS A 19 7.06 -10.33 -12.47
C LYS A 19 6.06 -11.11 -13.33
N PHE A 20 5.84 -12.38 -13.02
CA PHE A 20 4.92 -13.25 -13.75
C PHE A 20 3.56 -13.41 -13.06
N ASN A 21 3.34 -12.77 -11.91
CA ASN A 21 2.06 -12.85 -11.22
C ASN A 21 1.10 -11.78 -11.74
N GLY A 22 0.26 -12.15 -12.70
CA GLY A 22 -0.72 -11.27 -13.31
C GLY A 22 -1.72 -10.67 -12.31
N VAL A 23 -2.01 -11.37 -11.20
CA VAL A 23 -2.92 -10.87 -10.15
C VAL A 23 -2.32 -9.66 -9.45
N ILE A 24 -1.04 -9.72 -9.07
CA ILE A 24 -0.34 -8.61 -8.41
C ILE A 24 -0.26 -7.41 -9.37
N LEU A 25 0.09 -7.63 -10.63
CA LEU A 25 0.18 -6.56 -11.63
C LEU A 25 -1.17 -5.90 -11.88
N LYS A 26 -2.27 -6.66 -11.93
CA LYS A 26 -3.63 -6.11 -12.06
C LYS A 26 -4.02 -5.26 -10.85
N LYS A 27 -3.68 -5.68 -9.65
CA LYS A 27 -3.93 -4.90 -8.44
C LYS A 27 -3.15 -3.59 -8.45
N PHE A 28 -1.89 -3.61 -8.85
CA PHE A 28 -1.10 -2.39 -9.01
C PHE A 28 -1.66 -1.47 -10.09
N ALA A 29 -2.19 -2.00 -11.18
CA ALA A 29 -2.83 -1.19 -12.22
C ALA A 29 -4.03 -0.41 -11.66
N VAL A 30 -4.84 -1.03 -10.81
CA VAL A 30 -5.96 -0.36 -10.11
C VAL A 30 -5.42 0.77 -9.22
N MET A 31 -4.38 0.51 -8.45
CA MET A 31 -3.76 1.53 -7.59
C MET A 31 -3.18 2.68 -8.41
N ASP A 32 -2.48 2.38 -9.49
CA ASP A 32 -1.88 3.40 -10.38
C ASP A 32 -2.95 4.33 -10.96
N ASP A 33 -4.10 3.78 -11.37
CA ASP A 33 -5.23 4.56 -11.89
C ASP A 33 -5.80 5.50 -10.82
N GLU A 34 -5.96 5.03 -9.59
CA GLU A 34 -6.45 5.87 -8.50
C GLU A 34 -5.44 6.96 -8.14
N ILE A 35 -4.16 6.65 -8.08
CA ILE A 35 -3.10 7.64 -7.83
C ILE A 35 -3.09 8.71 -8.93
N ALA A 36 -3.20 8.31 -10.19
CA ALA A 36 -3.25 9.25 -11.31
C ALA A 36 -4.43 10.21 -11.21
N ARG A 37 -5.62 9.71 -10.83
CA ARG A 37 -6.80 10.54 -10.61
C ARG A 37 -6.63 11.51 -9.44
N LEU A 38 -6.05 11.04 -8.33
CA LEU A 38 -5.77 11.89 -7.17
C LEU A 38 -4.76 13.00 -7.50
N ARG A 39 -3.71 12.67 -8.25
CA ARG A 39 -2.69 13.66 -8.69
C ARG A 39 -3.20 14.65 -9.72
N ALA A 40 -4.23 14.30 -10.47
CA ALA A 40 -4.88 15.18 -11.43
C ALA A 40 -5.84 16.18 -10.79
N LEU A 41 -6.17 16.05 -9.50
CA LEU A 41 -7.00 17.02 -8.79
C LEU A 41 -6.29 18.37 -8.76
N GLU A 42 -7.03 19.40 -9.11
CA GLU A 42 -6.59 20.77 -8.91
C GLU A 42 -6.48 21.05 -7.40
N GLU A 43 -5.88 22.18 -7.06
CA GLU A 43 -5.59 22.57 -5.68
C GLU A 43 -6.70 22.16 -4.69
N VAL A 44 -6.38 21.22 -3.80
CA VAL A 44 -7.27 20.72 -2.76
C VAL A 44 -6.93 21.40 -1.46
N THR A 45 -7.93 22.04 -0.85
CA THR A 45 -7.81 22.70 0.44
C THR A 45 -8.77 22.09 1.44
N THR A 46 -8.54 22.29 2.74
CA THR A 46 -9.49 21.84 3.77
C THR A 46 -10.86 22.47 3.58
N THR A 47 -10.93 23.73 3.22
CA THR A 47 -12.18 24.45 2.93
C THR A 47 -12.94 23.80 1.78
N ARG A 48 -12.23 23.47 0.70
CA ARG A 48 -12.84 22.78 -0.46
C ARG A 48 -13.38 21.42 -0.09
N LEU A 49 -12.64 20.64 0.71
CA LEU A 49 -13.08 19.34 1.19
C LEU A 49 -14.31 19.44 2.10
N ASP A 50 -14.32 20.42 3.01
CA ASP A 50 -15.46 20.61 3.91
C ASP A 50 -16.74 21.06 3.18
N ASN A 51 -16.59 21.75 2.07
CA ASN A 51 -17.72 22.25 1.27
C ASN A 51 -18.15 21.34 0.13
N ASP A 52 -17.35 20.35 -0.22
CA ASP A 52 -17.65 19.40 -1.29
C ASP A 52 -17.63 17.96 -0.77
N HIS A 53 -18.77 17.51 -0.31
CA HIS A 53 -18.97 16.19 0.26
C HIS A 53 -18.59 15.05 -0.71
N PHE A 54 -18.96 15.16 -1.97
CA PHE A 54 -18.67 14.12 -2.97
C PHE A 54 -17.19 14.07 -3.31
N LEU A 55 -16.52 15.22 -3.40
CA LEU A 55 -15.09 15.27 -3.59
C LEU A 55 -14.35 14.59 -2.42
N LYS A 56 -14.72 14.94 -1.20
CA LYS A 56 -14.12 14.36 0.01
C LYS A 56 -14.30 12.85 0.05
N HIS A 57 -15.52 12.36 -0.18
CA HIS A 57 -15.81 10.93 -0.21
C HIS A 57 -15.10 10.21 -1.36
N GLY A 58 -15.00 10.83 -2.52
CA GLY A 58 -14.25 10.30 -3.65
C GLY A 58 -12.78 10.09 -3.33
N ILE A 59 -12.16 11.07 -2.68
CA ILE A 59 -10.76 10.99 -2.24
C ILE A 59 -10.58 9.90 -1.18
N GLU A 60 -11.44 9.85 -0.17
CA GLU A 60 -11.41 8.80 0.86
C GLU A 60 -11.49 7.41 0.23
N ARG A 61 -12.40 7.22 -0.71
CA ARG A 61 -12.56 5.93 -1.39
C ARG A 61 -11.37 5.57 -2.25
N ALA A 62 -10.82 6.51 -2.99
CA ALA A 62 -9.63 6.29 -3.82
C ALA A 62 -8.43 5.87 -2.96
N LEU A 63 -8.19 6.57 -1.86
CA LEU A 63 -7.12 6.23 -0.92
C LEU A 63 -7.35 4.87 -0.26
N GLN A 64 -8.58 4.57 0.12
CA GLN A 64 -8.94 3.26 0.68
C GLN A 64 -8.62 2.13 -0.32
N ILE A 65 -8.98 2.29 -1.58
CA ILE A 65 -8.69 1.32 -2.64
C ILE A 65 -7.18 1.11 -2.76
N CYS A 66 -6.39 2.19 -2.76
CA CYS A 66 -4.93 2.10 -2.84
C CYS A 66 -4.34 1.29 -1.68
N VAL A 67 -4.80 1.55 -0.46
CA VAL A 67 -4.29 0.83 0.73
C VAL A 67 -4.76 -0.62 0.72
N GLU A 68 -5.98 -0.90 0.28
CA GLU A 68 -6.47 -2.28 0.10
C GLU A 68 -5.59 -3.06 -0.89
N VAL A 69 -5.15 -2.42 -1.96
CA VAL A 69 -4.20 -3.03 -2.90
C VAL A 69 -2.88 -3.37 -2.21
N VAL A 70 -2.33 -2.46 -1.42
CA VAL A 70 -1.10 -2.72 -0.65
C VAL A 70 -1.25 -3.95 0.24
N VAL A 71 -2.33 -4.02 1.00
CA VAL A 71 -2.60 -5.15 1.92
C VAL A 71 -2.79 -6.46 1.16
N ASP A 72 -3.59 -6.43 0.09
CA ASP A 72 -3.86 -7.61 -0.73
C ASP A 72 -2.60 -8.14 -1.39
N VAL A 73 -1.76 -7.27 -1.92
CA VAL A 73 -0.48 -7.65 -2.52
C VAL A 73 0.44 -8.26 -1.47
N ALA A 74 0.54 -7.65 -0.29
CA ALA A 74 1.36 -8.17 0.80
C ALA A 74 0.91 -9.59 1.20
N GLN A 75 -0.38 -9.81 1.42
CA GLN A 75 -0.93 -11.13 1.74
C GLN A 75 -0.72 -12.14 0.62
N ARG A 76 -0.85 -11.70 -0.62
CA ARG A 76 -0.62 -12.56 -1.79
C ARG A 76 0.83 -13.03 -1.87
N ILE A 77 1.78 -12.15 -1.62
CA ILE A 77 3.21 -12.51 -1.59
C ILE A 77 3.49 -13.52 -0.48
N LEU A 78 2.97 -13.30 0.73
CA LEU A 78 3.10 -14.26 1.82
C LEU A 78 2.56 -15.64 1.44
N SER A 79 1.40 -15.68 0.80
CA SER A 79 0.78 -16.92 0.33
C SER A 79 1.64 -17.63 -0.73
N LEU A 80 2.20 -16.88 -1.69
CA LEU A 80 3.07 -17.44 -2.72
C LEU A 80 4.36 -18.03 -2.15
N GLU A 81 4.82 -17.53 -1.00
CA GLU A 81 5.98 -18.05 -0.28
C GLU A 81 5.62 -19.14 0.73
N GLY A 82 4.39 -19.65 0.68
CA GLY A 82 3.93 -20.70 1.57
C GLY A 82 3.76 -20.28 3.03
N ARG A 83 3.69 -18.99 3.30
CA ARG A 83 3.48 -18.46 4.64
C ARG A 83 2.01 -18.39 4.99
N GLN A 84 1.71 -18.50 6.28
CA GLN A 84 0.35 -18.30 6.77
C GLN A 84 -0.10 -16.86 6.54
N PRO A 85 -1.41 -16.64 6.31
CA PRO A 85 -1.95 -15.29 6.25
C PRO A 85 -1.63 -14.52 7.53
N ALA A 86 -1.20 -13.27 7.37
CA ALA A 86 -0.90 -12.42 8.50
C ALA A 86 -2.20 -12.02 9.23
N PRO A 87 -2.22 -11.96 10.57
CA PRO A 87 -3.42 -11.62 11.35
C PRO A 87 -3.93 -10.21 11.09
N THR A 88 -3.02 -9.28 10.83
CA THR A 88 -3.35 -7.87 10.56
C THR A 88 -2.66 -7.39 9.29
N ALA A 89 -3.16 -6.27 8.76
CA ALA A 89 -2.54 -5.62 7.61
C ALA A 89 -1.09 -5.22 7.88
N PHE A 90 -0.81 -4.70 9.07
CA PHE A 90 0.55 -4.31 9.45
C PHE A 90 1.46 -5.52 9.62
N ASP A 91 0.97 -6.62 10.16
CA ASP A 91 1.72 -7.88 10.24
C ASP A 91 2.10 -8.41 8.84
N ALA A 92 1.24 -8.22 7.85
CA ALA A 92 1.58 -8.58 6.47
C ALA A 92 2.77 -7.77 5.95
N LEU A 93 2.81 -6.47 6.22
CA LEU A 93 3.93 -5.62 5.84
C LEU A 93 5.22 -5.98 6.61
N ASN A 94 5.10 -6.30 7.89
CA ASN A 94 6.23 -6.82 8.68
C ASN A 94 6.78 -8.11 8.07
N GLY A 95 5.91 -8.98 7.57
CA GLY A 95 6.32 -10.18 6.85
C GLY A 95 7.14 -9.86 5.60
N LEU A 96 6.75 -8.87 4.82
CA LEU A 96 7.51 -8.43 3.64
C LEU A 96 8.86 -7.80 4.02
N GLU A 97 8.91 -7.04 5.11
CA GLU A 97 10.16 -6.50 5.63
C GLU A 97 11.11 -7.62 6.05
N ALA A 98 10.61 -8.60 6.80
CA ALA A 98 11.40 -9.76 7.21
C ALA A 98 11.94 -10.57 6.03
N MET A 99 11.22 -10.58 4.90
CA MET A 99 11.63 -11.22 3.66
C MET A 99 12.57 -10.35 2.81
N GLY A 100 12.82 -9.11 3.21
CA GLY A 100 13.67 -8.18 2.47
C GLY A 100 13.02 -7.62 1.19
N ILE A 101 11.71 -7.75 1.05
CA ILE A 101 10.96 -7.23 -0.11
C ILE A 101 10.74 -5.72 0.01
N ILE A 102 10.43 -5.26 1.22
CA ILE A 102 10.37 -3.83 1.55
C ILE A 102 11.41 -3.49 2.59
N VAL A 103 11.85 -2.24 2.61
CA VAL A 103 12.88 -1.75 3.54
C VAL A 103 12.32 -1.61 4.95
N SER A 104 11.11 -1.04 5.07
CA SER A 104 10.50 -0.76 6.37
C SER A 104 8.98 -0.77 6.28
N ALA A 105 8.34 -1.60 7.11
CA ALA A 105 6.89 -1.59 7.27
C ALA A 105 6.39 -0.28 7.90
N GLU A 106 7.20 0.32 8.77
CA GLU A 106 6.86 1.56 9.47
C GLU A 106 6.56 2.72 8.53
N ARG A 107 7.21 2.76 7.37
CA ARG A 107 6.93 3.76 6.33
C ARG A 107 5.46 3.80 5.93
N TYR A 108 4.78 2.66 5.98
CA TYR A 108 3.41 2.48 5.51
C TYR A 108 2.36 2.51 6.63
N ARG A 109 2.78 2.73 7.87
CA ARG A 109 1.90 2.69 9.05
C ARG A 109 0.75 3.69 8.96
N ALA A 110 1.03 4.93 8.59
CA ALA A 110 0.01 5.99 8.52
C ALA A 110 -1.13 5.61 7.56
N MET A 111 -0.81 4.97 6.45
CA MET A 111 -1.79 4.55 5.46
C MET A 111 -2.64 3.38 5.95
N ILE A 112 -2.03 2.43 6.63
CA ILE A 112 -2.76 1.32 7.26
C ILE A 112 -3.70 1.85 8.35
N GLN A 113 -3.26 2.80 9.16
CA GLN A 113 -4.10 3.44 10.18
C GLN A 113 -5.28 4.18 9.56
N PHE A 114 -5.05 4.92 8.47
CA PHE A 114 -6.11 5.59 7.73
C PHE A 114 -7.17 4.59 7.23
N ARG A 115 -6.73 3.51 6.58
CA ARG A 115 -7.63 2.47 6.08
C ARG A 115 -8.44 1.85 7.22
N ASN A 116 -7.81 1.52 8.32
CA ASN A 116 -8.49 0.95 9.49
C ASN A 116 -9.52 1.92 10.08
N PHE A 117 -9.20 3.19 10.13
CA PHE A 117 -10.12 4.22 10.57
C PHE A 117 -11.37 4.30 9.67
N VAL A 118 -11.17 4.37 8.36
CA VAL A 118 -12.28 4.46 7.38
C VAL A 118 -13.19 3.24 7.43
N VAL A 119 -12.61 2.03 7.58
CA VAL A 119 -13.37 0.77 7.57
C VAL A 119 -14.14 0.54 8.87
N HIS A 120 -13.56 0.92 10.01
CA HIS A 120 -14.09 0.50 11.32
C HIS A 120 -14.88 1.55 12.08
N ARG A 121 -14.84 2.82 11.72
CA ARG A 121 -15.42 3.87 12.56
C ARG A 121 -16.67 4.55 12.01
N TYR A 122 -17.03 4.42 10.79
CA TYR A 122 -18.19 5.13 10.19
C TYR A 122 -18.20 6.65 10.44
N GLU A 123 -17.15 7.18 11.02
CA GLU A 123 -16.99 8.61 11.29
C GLU A 123 -16.32 9.28 10.10
N ARG A 124 -16.59 10.57 9.97
CA ARG A 124 -15.96 11.37 8.91
C ARG A 124 -14.48 11.53 9.22
N VAL A 125 -13.65 11.29 8.20
CA VAL A 125 -12.23 11.61 8.27
C VAL A 125 -12.07 13.13 8.31
N ASP A 126 -11.21 13.62 9.18
CA ASP A 126 -10.86 15.03 9.22
C ASP A 126 -10.23 15.46 7.89
N SER A 127 -10.70 16.57 7.33
CA SER A 127 -10.19 17.10 6.07
C SER A 127 -8.69 17.42 6.11
N ALA A 128 -8.16 17.83 7.27
CA ALA A 128 -6.73 18.06 7.43
C ALA A 128 -5.91 16.77 7.34
N VAL A 129 -6.39 15.67 7.91
CA VAL A 129 -5.76 14.36 7.79
C VAL A 129 -5.76 13.88 6.35
N LEU A 130 -6.91 14.02 5.68
CA LEU A 130 -7.03 13.62 4.27
C LEU A 130 -6.10 14.43 3.37
N LEU A 131 -5.99 15.73 3.61
CA LEU A 131 -5.09 16.61 2.87
C LEU A 131 -3.62 16.25 3.11
N ASP A 132 -3.25 15.93 4.34
CA ASP A 132 -1.89 15.46 4.67
C ASP A 132 -1.53 14.18 3.89
N ILE A 133 -2.44 13.23 3.83
CA ILE A 133 -2.23 12.00 3.06
C ILE A 133 -2.05 12.30 1.58
N LEU A 134 -2.90 13.15 1.01
CA LEU A 134 -2.81 13.56 -0.39
C LEU A 134 -1.48 14.22 -0.73
N ASN A 135 -1.00 15.09 0.15
CA ASN A 135 0.20 15.87 -0.11
C ASN A 135 1.50 15.12 0.18
N ASN A 136 1.48 14.22 1.16
CA ASN A 136 2.71 13.66 1.71
C ASN A 136 2.84 12.13 1.60
N HIS A 137 1.76 11.40 1.34
CA HIS A 137 1.76 9.94 1.39
C HIS A 137 1.43 9.22 0.09
N LEU A 138 1.10 9.92 -0.99
CA LEU A 138 0.90 9.27 -2.29
C LEU A 138 2.20 8.63 -2.80
N ASP A 139 3.34 9.27 -2.52
CA ASP A 139 4.64 8.73 -2.90
C ASP A 139 4.98 7.42 -2.18
N ASP A 140 4.43 7.20 -0.99
CA ASP A 140 4.58 5.93 -0.28
C ASP A 140 3.93 4.76 -1.03
N LEU A 141 2.78 4.99 -1.64
CA LEU A 141 2.11 3.99 -2.50
C LEU A 141 2.96 3.62 -3.71
N THR A 142 3.50 4.61 -4.37
CA THR A 142 4.40 4.42 -5.52
C THR A 142 5.68 3.71 -5.10
N ALA A 143 6.22 4.06 -3.93
CA ALA A 143 7.39 3.41 -3.38
C ALA A 143 7.13 1.94 -3.06
N PHE A 144 5.98 1.60 -2.48
CA PHE A 144 5.60 0.21 -2.22
C PHE A 144 5.58 -0.61 -3.51
N ARG A 145 4.95 -0.07 -4.55
CA ARG A 145 4.94 -0.71 -5.86
C ARG A 145 6.35 -0.95 -6.39
N GLY A 146 7.21 0.05 -6.29
CA GLY A 146 8.61 -0.03 -6.73
C GLY A 146 9.40 -1.08 -5.95
N GLU A 147 9.28 -1.11 -4.63
CA GLU A 147 9.94 -2.10 -3.79
C GLU A 147 9.50 -3.54 -4.13
N VAL A 148 8.19 -3.74 -4.29
CA VAL A 148 7.62 -5.06 -4.61
C VAL A 148 8.02 -5.53 -6.01
N THR A 149 8.03 -4.64 -7.00
CA THR A 149 8.37 -5.00 -8.38
C THR A 149 9.88 -4.96 -8.67
N GLY A 150 10.67 -4.48 -7.74
CA GLY A 150 12.10 -4.27 -7.93
C GLY A 150 12.44 -3.15 -8.91
N ALA A 151 11.47 -2.33 -9.28
CA ALA A 151 11.64 -1.16 -10.13
C ALA A 151 11.87 0.08 -9.26
N ALA A 152 12.98 0.08 -8.55
CA ALA A 152 13.39 1.25 -7.77
C ALA A 152 13.89 2.34 -8.71
#